data_63635063d76deba694fe3397f4e6fc87
#
_entry.id   63635063d76deba694fe3397f4e6fc87
#
_cell.length_a   1.000
_cell.length_b   1.000
_cell.length_c   1.000
_cell.angle_alpha   90.00
_cell.angle_beta   90.00
_cell.angle_gamma   90.00
#
_symmetry.space_group_name_H-M   'P 1'
#
loop_
_entity.id
_entity.type
_entity.pdbx_description
1 polymer ?
#
loop_
_entity_poly.entity_id
_entity_poly.type
_entity_poly.pdbx_seq_one_letter_code
_entity_poly.pdbx_strand_id
1 'polypeptide(L)'
;LQHYFLSAWIAPVNEVFHFYSYAKGDIYTLGMVGTPFQIQPGQQFTSQSKLYLGPEIMDRLKAAAPHLDLTVDYGILWFISMALFWLLKHIHQFVGNWGWSIVIVTVLIKLAFYHLSAKSYRSMASMRNLQPRLQALKERYGDDKQKLTQATMGLYKAEKVNPLGGCLPILVQIPVFIALYWMLLESVELRQAPFILWIHDLSTKDPYYILPILMGITMFVQQRLNPPPPDPTQAKVMQFLPIFFTALFLNFPSGLVLYWVVNNTLSILQQWFIMRRVSLELSQKKR
;
A
#
# COMPACT_ATOMS: atom_id res chain seq x y z
N LEU A 1 22.45 11.75 -0.85
CA LEU A 1 21.37 10.75 -0.90
C LEU A 1 20.71 10.79 -2.27
N GLN A 2 20.66 9.65 -2.92
CA GLN A 2 19.76 9.38 -4.04
C GLN A 2 18.71 8.41 -3.53
N HIS A 3 17.58 8.27 -4.23
CA HIS A 3 16.44 7.48 -3.77
C HIS A 3 16.79 6.04 -3.31
N TYR A 4 17.79 5.40 -3.91
CA TYR A 4 18.19 4.02 -3.62
C TYR A 4 19.66 3.87 -3.20
N PHE A 5 20.42 4.96 -3.13
CA PHE A 5 21.85 4.92 -2.89
C PHE A 5 22.27 5.90 -1.81
N LEU A 6 23.09 5.41 -0.91
CA LEU A 6 23.65 6.14 0.21
C LEU A 6 25.15 6.34 0.05
N SER A 7 25.59 7.55 0.38
CA SER A 7 26.98 7.87 0.68
C SER A 7 27.07 8.34 2.12
N ALA A 8 27.77 7.58 2.97
CA ALA A 8 27.87 7.88 4.39
C ALA A 8 29.29 7.72 4.91
N TRP A 9 29.81 8.76 5.57
CA TRP A 9 31.01 8.66 6.39
C TRP A 9 30.66 8.00 7.72
N ILE A 10 31.40 6.94 8.08
CA ILE A 10 31.23 6.19 9.32
C ILE A 10 32.40 6.53 10.24
N ALA A 11 32.09 7.20 11.35
CA ALA A 11 33.05 7.52 12.37
C ALA A 11 33.52 6.25 13.11
N PRO A 12 34.78 6.15 13.54
CA PRO A 12 35.23 5.11 14.45
C PRO A 12 34.39 5.08 15.74
N VAL A 13 34.05 3.90 16.23
CA VAL A 13 33.13 3.72 17.37
C VAL A 13 33.72 4.26 18.69
N ASN A 14 35.05 4.30 18.80
CA ASN A 14 35.74 4.65 20.05
C ASN A 14 36.24 6.09 20.10
N GLU A 15 35.89 6.92 19.14
CA GLU A 15 36.31 8.29 19.05
C GLU A 15 35.13 9.24 19.03
N VAL A 16 35.31 10.44 19.58
CA VAL A 16 34.26 11.48 19.61
C VAL A 16 34.44 12.38 18.39
N PHE A 17 33.40 12.50 17.59
CA PHE A 17 33.37 13.37 16.41
C PHE A 17 32.23 14.39 16.53
N HIS A 18 32.50 15.61 16.06
CA HIS A 18 31.47 16.62 15.85
C HIS A 18 31.05 16.61 14.37
N PHE A 19 29.78 16.34 14.11
CA PHE A 19 29.21 16.36 12.77
C PHE A 19 28.71 17.75 12.44
N TYR A 20 28.96 18.21 11.23
CA TYR A 20 28.44 19.48 10.72
C TYR A 20 27.87 19.31 9.32
N SER A 21 26.91 20.17 9.00
CA SER A 21 26.34 20.29 7.67
C SER A 21 26.17 21.76 7.32
N TYR A 22 26.50 22.15 6.09
CA TYR A 22 26.15 23.45 5.56
C TYR A 22 25.82 23.38 4.07
N ALA A 23 25.02 24.34 3.60
CA ALA A 23 24.67 24.48 2.20
C ALA A 23 25.23 25.80 1.66
N LYS A 24 25.82 25.75 0.46
CA LYS A 24 26.26 26.92 -0.29
C LYS A 24 25.75 26.82 -1.72
N GLY A 25 24.67 27.54 -2.01
CA GLY A 25 23.89 27.33 -3.24
C GLY A 25 23.35 25.90 -3.29
N ASP A 26 23.57 25.19 -4.39
CA ASP A 26 23.10 23.81 -4.58
C ASP A 26 24.08 22.74 -4.05
N ILE A 27 25.17 23.17 -3.40
CA ILE A 27 26.20 22.27 -2.86
C ILE A 27 25.94 22.08 -1.36
N TYR A 28 25.70 20.84 -0.97
CA TYR A 28 25.56 20.41 0.42
C TYR A 28 26.87 19.74 0.87
N THR A 29 27.44 20.26 1.95
CA THR A 29 28.65 19.69 2.56
C THR A 29 28.31 19.06 3.89
N LEU A 30 28.67 17.80 4.04
CA LEU A 30 28.61 17.04 5.29
C LEU A 30 29.99 16.69 5.71
N GLY A 31 30.33 16.90 6.98
CA GLY A 31 31.64 16.58 7.49
C GLY A 31 31.62 16.16 8.94
N MET A 32 32.75 15.60 9.37
CA MET A 32 33.03 15.26 10.76
C MET A 32 34.39 15.78 11.17
N VAL A 33 34.49 16.29 12.39
CA VAL A 33 35.73 16.79 13.00
C VAL A 33 35.98 15.98 14.26
N GLY A 34 37.12 15.33 14.31
CA GLY A 34 37.57 14.60 15.50
C GLY A 34 38.14 15.55 16.59
N THR A 35 38.46 14.99 17.73
CA THR A 35 39.13 15.71 18.82
C THR A 35 40.51 16.18 18.37
N PRO A 36 40.90 17.41 18.74
CA PRO A 36 42.25 17.89 18.45
C PRO A 36 43.32 16.98 19.10
N PHE A 37 44.36 16.67 18.37
CA PHE A 37 45.52 15.92 18.88
C PHE A 37 46.82 16.60 18.49
N GLN A 38 47.87 16.40 19.30
CA GLN A 38 49.20 16.93 19.07
C GLN A 38 50.14 15.79 18.65
N ILE A 39 50.90 16.03 17.59
CA ILE A 39 51.93 15.10 17.10
C ILE A 39 53.26 15.65 17.45
N GLN A 40 54.07 14.92 18.22
CA GLN A 40 55.44 15.31 18.56
C GLN A 40 56.37 15.08 17.36
N PRO A 41 57.49 15.85 17.23
CA PRO A 41 58.45 15.64 16.17
C PRO A 41 58.95 14.19 16.12
N GLY A 42 58.84 13.54 14.94
CA GLY A 42 59.21 12.14 14.73
C GLY A 42 58.14 11.11 15.03
N GLN A 43 56.98 11.53 15.55
CA GLN A 43 55.81 10.64 15.75
C GLN A 43 54.91 10.59 14.52
N GLN A 44 54.22 9.48 14.34
CA GLN A 44 53.21 9.29 13.31
C GLN A 44 51.80 9.11 13.95
N PHE A 45 50.83 9.69 13.34
CA PHE A 45 49.42 9.48 13.67
C PHE A 45 48.67 8.93 12.46
N THR A 46 47.94 7.86 12.65
CA THR A 46 47.13 7.25 11.61
C THR A 46 45.65 7.38 12.00
N SER A 47 44.88 8.11 11.22
CA SER A 47 43.43 8.18 11.35
C SER A 47 42.81 7.24 10.33
N GLN A 48 41.81 6.48 10.79
CA GLN A 48 41.07 5.58 9.93
C GLN A 48 39.58 6.00 9.95
N SER A 49 38.98 6.06 8.79
CA SER A 49 37.55 6.28 8.63
C SER A 49 37.01 5.31 7.59
N LYS A 50 35.73 4.96 7.73
CA LYS A 50 35.03 4.14 6.73
C LYS A 50 34.11 5.02 5.92
N LEU A 51 34.04 4.77 4.62
CA LEU A 51 33.08 5.39 3.71
C LEU A 51 32.21 4.28 3.15
N TYR A 52 30.89 4.37 3.39
CA TYR A 52 29.92 3.53 2.73
C TYR A 52 29.45 4.24 1.45
N LEU A 53 29.59 3.57 0.32
CA LEU A 53 29.06 3.99 -0.98
C LEU A 53 28.34 2.80 -1.58
N GLY A 54 27.01 2.87 -1.67
CA GLY A 54 26.28 1.72 -2.20
C GLY A 54 24.77 1.82 -2.06
N PRO A 55 24.08 0.75 -2.49
CA PRO A 55 22.62 0.68 -2.40
C PRO A 55 22.14 0.56 -0.94
N GLU A 56 20.96 1.07 -0.66
CA GLU A 56 20.32 1.03 0.65
C GLU A 56 19.73 -0.34 0.97
N ILE A 57 20.56 -1.38 0.91
CA ILE A 57 20.17 -2.75 1.30
C ILE A 57 20.28 -2.87 2.82
N MET A 58 19.16 -3.08 3.49
CA MET A 58 19.03 -3.12 4.96
C MET A 58 20.12 -3.95 5.65
N ASP A 59 20.39 -5.16 5.16
CA ASP A 59 21.40 -6.06 5.78
C ASP A 59 22.82 -5.50 5.65
N ARG A 60 23.14 -4.86 4.51
CA ARG A 60 24.45 -4.23 4.28
C ARG A 60 24.63 -2.99 5.13
N LEU A 61 23.57 -2.19 5.28
CA LEU A 61 23.58 -1.00 6.13
C LEU A 61 23.80 -1.37 7.60
N LYS A 62 23.08 -2.38 8.11
CA LYS A 62 23.27 -2.92 9.47
C LYS A 62 24.69 -3.44 9.72
N ALA A 63 25.27 -4.09 8.72
CA ALA A 63 26.64 -4.60 8.81
C ALA A 63 27.69 -3.49 8.72
N ALA A 64 27.40 -2.37 8.05
CA ALA A 64 28.34 -1.26 7.86
C ALA A 64 28.49 -0.41 9.13
N ALA A 65 27.37 -0.02 9.75
CA ALA A 65 27.38 0.74 11.01
C ALA A 65 26.06 0.56 11.79
N PRO A 66 26.09 0.69 13.13
CA PRO A 66 24.90 0.72 13.95
C PRO A 66 23.94 1.83 13.49
N HIS A 67 22.65 1.51 13.39
CA HIS A 67 21.57 2.44 13.01
C HIS A 67 21.66 3.03 11.59
N LEU A 68 22.60 2.59 10.76
CA LEU A 68 22.66 3.07 9.38
C LEU A 68 21.48 2.59 8.53
N ASP A 69 20.85 1.49 8.93
CA ASP A 69 19.59 0.98 8.34
C ASP A 69 18.41 1.93 8.52
N LEU A 70 18.45 2.86 9.48
CA LEU A 70 17.40 3.86 9.69
C LEU A 70 17.39 4.95 8.60
N THR A 71 18.35 4.96 7.69
CA THR A 71 18.32 5.84 6.49
C THR A 71 17.21 5.44 5.52
N VAL A 72 16.78 4.17 5.53
CA VAL A 72 15.62 3.71 4.76
C VAL A 72 14.35 4.11 5.49
N ASP A 73 13.67 5.14 4.99
CA ASP A 73 12.47 5.70 5.64
C ASP A 73 11.19 5.05 5.11
N TYR A 74 10.65 4.12 5.85
CA TYR A 74 9.35 3.52 5.56
C TYR A 74 8.13 4.32 6.07
N GLY A 75 8.33 5.57 6.48
CA GLY A 75 7.29 6.48 6.96
C GLY A 75 6.68 6.08 8.30
N ILE A 76 5.52 6.66 8.62
CA ILE A 76 4.85 6.51 9.92
C ILE A 76 4.53 5.03 10.25
N LEU A 77 4.26 4.22 9.23
CA LEU A 77 3.89 2.80 9.39
C LEU A 77 5.09 1.86 9.19
N TRP A 78 6.30 2.33 9.49
CA TRP A 78 7.56 1.59 9.31
C TRP A 78 7.51 0.18 9.92
N PHE A 79 6.85 -0.02 11.07
CA PHE A 79 6.75 -1.32 11.73
C PHE A 79 5.94 -2.34 10.91
N ILE A 80 4.88 -1.90 10.18
CA ILE A 80 4.13 -2.75 9.25
C ILE A 80 4.96 -2.98 7.99
N SER A 81 5.59 -1.93 7.46
CA SER A 81 6.44 -2.00 6.27
C SER A 81 7.60 -2.98 6.46
N MET A 82 8.28 -2.94 7.61
CA MET A 82 9.37 -3.87 7.94
C MET A 82 8.88 -5.33 8.01
N ALA A 83 7.72 -5.57 8.64
CA ALA A 83 7.14 -6.91 8.71
C ALA A 83 6.76 -7.44 7.32
N LEU A 84 6.20 -6.58 6.46
CA LEU A 84 5.85 -6.91 5.08
C LEU A 84 7.09 -7.13 4.21
N PHE A 85 8.13 -6.32 4.39
CA PHE A 85 9.41 -6.49 3.69
C PHE A 85 10.11 -7.79 4.09
N TRP A 86 10.12 -8.09 5.40
CA TRP A 86 10.64 -9.35 5.89
C TRP A 86 9.92 -10.55 5.24
N LEU A 87 8.59 -10.51 5.20
CA LEU A 87 7.78 -11.55 4.57
C LEU A 87 8.06 -11.65 3.06
N LEU A 88 8.11 -10.50 2.37
CA LEU A 88 8.39 -10.42 0.94
C LEU A 88 9.77 -11.03 0.60
N LYS A 89 10.79 -10.68 1.38
CA LYS A 89 12.15 -11.18 1.23
C LYS A 89 12.25 -12.69 1.42
N HIS A 90 11.58 -13.22 2.47
CA HIS A 90 11.57 -14.66 2.71
C HIS A 90 10.87 -15.43 1.57
N ILE A 91 9.73 -14.93 1.09
CA ILE A 91 9.05 -15.55 -0.06
C ILE A 91 9.95 -15.52 -1.29
N HIS A 92 10.63 -14.39 -1.53
CA HIS A 92 11.55 -14.26 -2.65
C HIS A 92 12.69 -15.30 -2.60
N GLN A 93 13.20 -15.66 -1.44
CA GLN A 93 14.23 -16.69 -1.30
C GLN A 93 13.78 -18.07 -1.84
N PHE A 94 12.47 -18.37 -1.79
CA PHE A 94 11.92 -19.63 -2.31
C PHE A 94 11.48 -19.52 -3.77
N VAL A 95 10.92 -18.37 -4.16
CA VAL A 95 10.31 -18.18 -5.48
C VAL A 95 11.30 -17.66 -6.52
N GLY A 96 12.35 -16.94 -6.09
CA GLY A 96 13.37 -16.35 -6.96
C GLY A 96 12.89 -15.21 -7.86
N ASN A 97 11.66 -14.69 -7.66
CA ASN A 97 11.09 -13.62 -8.46
C ASN A 97 10.29 -12.65 -7.59
N TRP A 98 10.65 -11.37 -7.60
CA TRP A 98 10.02 -10.35 -6.77
C TRP A 98 8.55 -10.10 -7.11
N GLY A 99 8.18 -10.13 -8.38
CA GLY A 99 6.79 -9.95 -8.80
C GLY A 99 5.88 -11.06 -8.28
N TRP A 100 6.28 -12.30 -8.39
CA TRP A 100 5.55 -13.41 -7.78
C TRP A 100 5.53 -13.34 -6.26
N SER A 101 6.59 -12.83 -5.64
CA SER A 101 6.61 -12.58 -4.19
C SER A 101 5.57 -11.55 -3.77
N ILE A 102 5.40 -10.46 -4.54
CA ILE A 102 4.33 -9.48 -4.33
C ILE A 102 2.94 -10.13 -4.45
N VAL A 103 2.73 -10.98 -5.44
CA VAL A 103 1.46 -11.72 -5.63
C VAL A 103 1.17 -12.58 -4.40
N ILE A 104 2.13 -13.38 -3.95
CA ILE A 104 1.96 -14.29 -2.80
C ILE A 104 1.73 -13.51 -1.51
N VAL A 105 2.50 -12.44 -1.23
CA VAL A 105 2.27 -11.57 -0.07
C VAL A 105 0.85 -11.02 -0.10
N THR A 106 0.37 -10.58 -1.27
CA THR A 106 -1.00 -10.07 -1.42
C THR A 106 -2.05 -11.12 -1.09
N VAL A 107 -1.84 -12.36 -1.55
CA VAL A 107 -2.71 -13.50 -1.22
C VAL A 107 -2.72 -13.77 0.29
N LEU A 108 -1.54 -13.78 0.93
CA LEU A 108 -1.44 -14.02 2.38
C LEU A 108 -2.13 -12.92 3.20
N ILE A 109 -1.97 -11.65 2.81
CA ILE A 109 -2.69 -10.53 3.43
C ILE A 109 -4.22 -10.73 3.28
N LYS A 110 -4.67 -11.11 2.08
CA LYS A 110 -6.10 -11.38 1.84
C LYS A 110 -6.63 -12.54 2.66
N LEU A 111 -5.85 -13.59 2.84
CA LEU A 111 -6.21 -14.72 3.69
C LEU A 111 -6.29 -14.32 5.18
N ALA A 112 -5.32 -13.54 5.66
CA ALA A 112 -5.33 -13.03 7.04
C ALA A 112 -6.59 -12.20 7.34
N PHE A 113 -7.01 -11.34 6.40
CA PHE A 113 -8.20 -10.50 6.54
C PHE A 113 -9.48 -11.12 5.96
N TYR A 114 -9.46 -12.41 5.61
CA TYR A 114 -10.59 -13.07 4.94
C TYR A 114 -11.89 -12.95 5.73
N HIS A 115 -11.87 -13.27 7.01
CA HIS A 115 -13.08 -13.24 7.86
C HIS A 115 -13.69 -11.85 7.99
N LEU A 116 -12.83 -10.82 8.12
CA LEU A 116 -13.28 -9.43 8.19
C LEU A 116 -13.92 -8.99 6.88
N SER A 117 -13.28 -9.28 5.76
CA SER A 117 -13.79 -8.97 4.42
C SER A 117 -15.09 -9.74 4.13
N ALA A 118 -15.17 -11.01 4.52
CA ALA A 118 -16.36 -11.83 4.35
C ALA A 118 -17.58 -11.26 5.09
N LYS A 119 -17.39 -10.80 6.34
CA LYS A 119 -18.46 -10.14 7.12
C LYS A 119 -18.96 -8.88 6.44
N SER A 120 -18.05 -8.08 5.89
CA SER A 120 -18.39 -6.87 5.15
C SER A 120 -19.14 -7.16 3.85
N TYR A 121 -18.66 -8.10 3.05
CA TYR A 121 -19.34 -8.47 1.79
C TYR A 121 -20.74 -9.04 2.04
N ARG A 122 -20.96 -9.76 3.14
CA ARG A 122 -22.31 -10.18 3.57
C ARG A 122 -23.20 -8.98 3.88
N SER A 123 -22.68 -7.97 4.60
CA SER A 123 -23.41 -6.72 4.88
C SER A 123 -23.77 -5.98 3.60
N MET A 124 -22.81 -5.87 2.65
CA MET A 124 -23.05 -5.27 1.34
C MET A 124 -24.11 -6.03 0.53
N ALA A 125 -24.09 -7.37 0.55
CA ALA A 125 -25.12 -8.18 -0.10
C ALA A 125 -26.50 -7.92 0.48
N SER A 126 -26.62 -7.81 1.81
CA SER A 126 -27.89 -7.47 2.48
C SER A 126 -28.36 -6.06 2.08
N MET A 127 -27.48 -5.07 2.04
CA MET A 127 -27.80 -3.71 1.57
C MET A 127 -28.28 -3.71 0.11
N ARG A 128 -27.68 -4.51 -0.76
CA ARG A 128 -28.09 -4.62 -2.17
C ARG A 128 -29.52 -5.17 -2.30
N ASN A 129 -29.92 -6.11 -1.44
CA ASN A 129 -31.28 -6.65 -1.43
C ASN A 129 -32.32 -5.64 -0.94
N LEU A 130 -31.92 -4.60 -0.19
CA LEU A 130 -32.80 -3.53 0.27
C LEU A 130 -32.96 -2.39 -0.76
N GLN A 131 -32.26 -2.43 -1.89
CA GLN A 131 -32.30 -1.40 -2.93
C GLN A 131 -33.72 -1.05 -3.42
N PRO A 132 -34.64 -2.02 -3.70
CA PRO A 132 -35.99 -1.67 -4.12
C PRO A 132 -36.77 -0.87 -3.06
N ARG A 133 -36.59 -1.20 -1.77
CA ARG A 133 -37.21 -0.46 -0.67
C ARG A 133 -36.59 0.93 -0.49
N LEU A 134 -35.28 1.05 -0.70
CA LEU A 134 -34.59 2.35 -0.67
C LEU A 134 -35.05 3.27 -1.81
N GLN A 135 -35.32 2.70 -2.99
CA GLN A 135 -35.87 3.45 -4.12
C GLN A 135 -37.28 3.96 -3.79
N ALA A 136 -38.15 3.12 -3.23
CA ALA A 136 -39.48 3.53 -2.80
C ALA A 136 -39.44 4.65 -1.74
N LEU A 137 -38.49 4.59 -0.78
CA LEU A 137 -38.30 5.65 0.19
C LEU A 137 -37.81 6.96 -0.49
N LYS A 138 -36.95 6.85 -1.49
CA LYS A 138 -36.48 8.00 -2.26
C LYS A 138 -37.60 8.65 -3.07
N GLU A 139 -38.46 7.88 -3.69
CA GLU A 139 -39.64 8.37 -4.40
C GLU A 139 -40.62 9.07 -3.44
N ARG A 140 -40.80 8.52 -2.22
CA ARG A 140 -41.72 9.06 -1.23
C ARG A 140 -41.19 10.34 -0.53
N TYR A 141 -39.90 10.46 -0.29
CA TYR A 141 -39.30 11.54 0.52
C TYR A 141 -38.19 12.30 -0.22
N GLY A 142 -38.12 12.17 -1.56
CA GLY A 142 -36.99 12.68 -2.36
C GLY A 142 -36.68 14.16 -2.20
N ASP A 143 -37.67 14.97 -1.92
CA ASP A 143 -37.54 16.41 -1.72
C ASP A 143 -37.12 16.78 -0.29
N ASP A 144 -37.35 15.90 0.68
CA ASP A 144 -37.01 16.08 2.09
C ASP A 144 -35.83 15.18 2.49
N LYS A 145 -34.60 15.70 2.31
CA LYS A 145 -33.37 14.97 2.64
C LYS A 145 -33.31 14.47 4.09
N GLN A 146 -33.89 15.21 5.01
CA GLN A 146 -33.85 14.89 6.44
C GLN A 146 -34.76 13.68 6.74
N LYS A 147 -36.00 13.68 6.24
CA LYS A 147 -36.91 12.54 6.37
C LYS A 147 -36.42 11.31 5.60
N LEU A 148 -35.83 11.48 4.41
CA LEU A 148 -35.23 10.39 3.66
C LEU A 148 -34.09 9.73 4.45
N THR A 149 -33.22 10.52 5.06
CA THR A 149 -32.11 9.99 5.88
C THR A 149 -32.66 9.23 7.09
N GLN A 150 -33.63 9.78 7.80
CA GLN A 150 -34.24 9.12 8.96
C GLN A 150 -34.95 7.81 8.57
N ALA A 151 -35.72 7.83 7.48
CA ALA A 151 -36.42 6.63 6.98
C ALA A 151 -35.44 5.55 6.52
N THR A 152 -34.34 5.93 5.85
CA THR A 152 -33.26 5.03 5.43
C THR A 152 -32.56 4.38 6.63
N MET A 153 -32.24 5.17 7.65
CA MET A 153 -31.62 4.64 8.89
C MET A 153 -32.61 3.76 9.67
N GLY A 154 -33.90 4.10 9.67
CA GLY A 154 -34.98 3.27 10.23
C GLY A 154 -35.07 1.90 9.52
N LEU A 155 -35.02 1.90 8.19
CA LEU A 155 -35.00 0.67 7.39
C LEU A 155 -33.80 -0.22 7.71
N TYR A 156 -32.60 0.36 7.76
CA TYR A 156 -31.38 -0.39 8.10
C TYR A 156 -31.45 -0.99 9.51
N LYS A 157 -31.98 -0.25 10.49
CA LYS A 157 -32.19 -0.75 11.87
C LYS A 157 -33.19 -1.89 11.91
N ALA A 158 -34.31 -1.75 11.22
CA ALA A 158 -35.37 -2.78 11.15
C ALA A 158 -34.87 -4.09 10.53
N GLU A 159 -34.09 -4.00 9.48
CA GLU A 159 -33.49 -5.15 8.77
C GLU A 159 -32.18 -5.64 9.39
N LYS A 160 -31.73 -5.04 10.51
CA LYS A 160 -30.48 -5.38 11.23
C LYS A 160 -29.23 -5.33 10.32
N VAL A 161 -29.22 -4.42 9.35
CA VAL A 161 -28.10 -4.20 8.42
C VAL A 161 -27.30 -3.01 8.86
N ASN A 162 -25.98 -3.21 9.02
CA ASN A 162 -25.07 -2.12 9.39
C ASN A 162 -24.43 -1.50 8.12
N PRO A 163 -24.76 -0.25 7.76
CA PRO A 163 -24.18 0.41 6.59
C PRO A 163 -22.67 0.65 6.74
N LEU A 164 -22.15 0.84 7.97
CA LEU A 164 -20.72 0.98 8.23
C LEU A 164 -19.96 -0.35 8.07
N GLY A 165 -20.66 -1.49 8.12
CA GLY A 165 -20.02 -2.78 7.90
C GLY A 165 -19.41 -2.92 6.50
N GLY A 166 -19.93 -2.20 5.51
CA GLY A 166 -19.44 -2.22 4.13
C GLY A 166 -18.08 -1.53 3.95
N CYS A 167 -17.78 -0.48 4.71
CA CYS A 167 -16.52 0.28 4.58
C CYS A 167 -15.39 -0.25 5.47
N LEU A 168 -15.67 -1.14 6.43
CA LEU A 168 -14.69 -1.64 7.39
C LEU A 168 -13.43 -2.26 6.75
N PRO A 169 -13.51 -3.08 5.67
CA PRO A 169 -12.31 -3.59 5.02
C PRO A 169 -11.44 -2.50 4.44
N ILE A 170 -12.03 -1.43 3.92
CA ILE A 170 -11.28 -0.31 3.36
C ILE A 170 -10.47 0.37 4.46
N LEU A 171 -11.07 0.64 5.63
CA LEU A 171 -10.41 1.26 6.76
C LEU A 171 -9.21 0.44 7.27
N VAL A 172 -9.34 -0.89 7.30
CA VAL A 172 -8.24 -1.77 7.69
C VAL A 172 -7.19 -1.91 6.58
N GLN A 173 -7.63 -1.86 5.33
CA GLN A 173 -6.75 -1.96 4.16
C GLN A 173 -5.87 -0.71 3.96
N ILE A 174 -6.32 0.49 4.34
CA ILE A 174 -5.58 1.74 4.15
C ILE A 174 -4.21 1.71 4.84
N PRO A 175 -4.06 1.36 6.13
CA PRO A 175 -2.75 1.28 6.77
C PRO A 175 -1.82 0.25 6.10
N VAL A 176 -2.36 -0.91 5.73
CA VAL A 176 -1.59 -1.95 5.03
C VAL A 176 -1.14 -1.45 3.65
N PHE A 177 -2.01 -0.74 2.94
CA PHE A 177 -1.67 -0.17 1.64
C PHE A 177 -0.59 0.91 1.75
N ILE A 178 -0.70 1.83 2.70
CA ILE A 178 0.30 2.88 2.93
C ILE A 178 1.65 2.26 3.27
N ALA A 179 1.68 1.24 4.14
CA ALA A 179 2.89 0.54 4.50
C ALA A 179 3.53 -0.19 3.30
N LEU A 180 2.71 -0.88 2.48
CA LEU A 180 3.17 -1.52 1.25
C LEU A 180 3.66 -0.50 0.22
N TYR A 181 2.98 0.63 0.08
CA TYR A 181 3.38 1.70 -0.82
C TYR A 181 4.81 2.18 -0.49
N TRP A 182 5.06 2.58 0.74
CA TRP A 182 6.39 3.01 1.17
C TRP A 182 7.42 1.89 1.04
N MET A 183 7.08 0.67 1.47
CA MET A 183 7.97 -0.48 1.38
C MET A 183 8.37 -0.79 -0.07
N LEU A 184 7.42 -0.81 -1.02
CA LEU A 184 7.73 -1.10 -2.43
C LEU A 184 8.45 0.07 -3.11
N LEU A 185 8.18 1.32 -2.71
CA LEU A 185 8.83 2.50 -3.27
C LEU A 185 10.29 2.60 -2.83
N GLU A 186 10.56 2.36 -1.54
CA GLU A 186 11.90 2.52 -0.96
C GLU A 186 12.79 1.27 -1.09
N SER A 187 12.23 0.12 -1.52
CA SER A 187 13.01 -1.12 -1.65
C SER A 187 13.90 -1.10 -2.89
N VAL A 188 15.19 -0.95 -2.69
CA VAL A 188 16.20 -1.03 -3.76
C VAL A 188 16.24 -2.40 -4.44
N GLU A 189 15.80 -3.45 -3.76
CA GLU A 189 15.75 -4.82 -4.26
C GLU A 189 14.78 -4.99 -5.44
N LEU A 190 13.81 -4.10 -5.60
CA LEU A 190 12.87 -4.10 -6.72
C LEU A 190 13.44 -3.41 -7.96
N ARG A 191 14.55 -2.69 -7.82
CA ARG A 191 15.20 -2.00 -8.94
C ARG A 191 15.83 -3.01 -9.88
N GLN A 192 15.49 -2.90 -11.17
CA GLN A 192 15.89 -3.85 -12.21
C GLN A 192 15.49 -5.31 -11.93
N ALA A 193 14.49 -5.50 -11.07
CA ALA A 193 13.92 -6.81 -10.78
C ALA A 193 12.82 -7.12 -11.81
N PRO A 194 13.00 -8.15 -12.67
CA PRO A 194 12.00 -8.52 -13.66
C PRO A 194 10.85 -9.29 -13.00
N PHE A 195 9.66 -9.17 -13.61
CA PHE A 195 8.52 -10.01 -13.26
C PHE A 195 8.27 -11.04 -14.36
N ILE A 196 7.39 -10.74 -15.29
CA ILE A 196 7.04 -11.58 -16.45
C ILE A 196 6.80 -10.71 -17.69
N LEU A 197 6.94 -11.31 -18.86
CA LEU A 197 6.65 -10.67 -20.16
C LEU A 197 7.46 -9.38 -20.35
N TRP A 198 6.78 -8.26 -20.42
CA TRP A 198 7.35 -6.92 -20.69
C TRP A 198 7.82 -6.17 -19.44
N ILE A 199 7.56 -6.67 -18.24
CA ILE A 199 7.97 -6.01 -16.99
C ILE A 199 9.38 -6.46 -16.64
N HIS A 200 10.37 -5.64 -16.98
CA HIS A 200 11.78 -5.90 -16.72
C HIS A 200 12.29 -5.19 -15.46
N ASP A 201 11.52 -4.26 -14.91
CA ASP A 201 11.86 -3.50 -13.73
C ASP A 201 10.60 -3.14 -12.93
N LEU A 202 10.47 -3.69 -11.72
CA LEU A 202 9.33 -3.46 -10.84
C LEU A 202 9.35 -2.08 -10.17
N SER A 203 10.52 -1.41 -10.13
CA SER A 203 10.66 -0.08 -9.55
C SER A 203 10.31 1.05 -10.52
N THR A 204 10.18 0.77 -11.80
CA THR A 204 9.82 1.73 -12.83
C THR A 204 8.36 1.58 -13.27
N LYS A 205 7.84 2.59 -13.96
CA LYS A 205 6.50 2.55 -14.55
C LYS A 205 6.40 1.48 -15.63
N ASP A 206 5.23 0.92 -15.81
CA ASP A 206 4.93 -0.02 -16.89
C ASP A 206 5.09 0.66 -18.25
N PRO A 207 6.02 0.20 -19.12
CA PRO A 207 6.32 0.85 -20.39
C PRO A 207 5.13 0.82 -21.36
N TYR A 208 4.24 -0.14 -21.24
CA TYR A 208 3.05 -0.29 -22.10
C TYR A 208 1.75 0.14 -21.42
N TYR A 209 1.79 0.59 -20.16
CA TYR A 209 0.64 0.98 -19.36
C TYR A 209 -0.45 -0.09 -19.20
N ILE A 210 -0.12 -1.36 -19.45
CA ILE A 210 -1.07 -2.48 -19.37
C ILE A 210 -1.55 -2.67 -17.92
N LEU A 211 -0.62 -2.67 -16.95
CA LEU A 211 -0.98 -2.83 -15.53
C LEU A 211 -1.91 -1.71 -15.02
N PRO A 212 -1.66 -0.41 -15.26
CA PRO A 212 -2.58 0.65 -14.89
C PRO A 212 -3.97 0.51 -15.52
N ILE A 213 -4.04 0.10 -16.79
CA ILE A 213 -5.31 -0.13 -17.48
C ILE A 213 -6.06 -1.31 -16.86
N LEU A 214 -5.38 -2.44 -16.59
CA LEU A 214 -5.96 -3.59 -15.89
C LEU A 214 -6.43 -3.20 -14.48
N MET A 215 -5.68 -2.36 -13.78
CA MET A 215 -6.09 -1.82 -12.49
C MET A 215 -7.40 -1.04 -12.61
N GLY A 216 -7.52 -0.14 -13.58
CA GLY A 216 -8.74 0.62 -13.83
C GLY A 216 -9.93 -0.27 -14.15
N ILE A 217 -9.73 -1.29 -15.01
CA ILE A 217 -10.77 -2.28 -15.34
C ILE A 217 -11.21 -3.04 -14.07
N THR A 218 -10.28 -3.55 -13.28
CA THR A 218 -10.61 -4.27 -12.05
C THR A 218 -11.32 -3.37 -11.03
N MET A 219 -10.92 -2.11 -10.88
CA MET A 219 -11.63 -1.13 -10.04
C MET A 219 -13.06 -0.89 -10.54
N PHE A 220 -13.25 -0.74 -11.84
CA PHE A 220 -14.58 -0.56 -12.42
C PHE A 220 -15.48 -1.78 -12.19
N VAL A 221 -14.96 -3.00 -12.40
CA VAL A 221 -15.69 -4.25 -12.15
C VAL A 221 -16.05 -4.36 -10.66
N GLN A 222 -15.12 -4.08 -9.76
CA GLN A 222 -15.36 -4.12 -8.32
C GLN A 222 -16.44 -3.11 -7.90
N GLN A 223 -16.43 -1.92 -8.48
CA GLN A 223 -17.44 -0.90 -8.22
C GLN A 223 -18.84 -1.35 -8.65
N ARG A 224 -18.98 -2.09 -9.76
CA ARG A 224 -20.26 -2.67 -10.21
C ARG A 224 -20.82 -3.74 -9.26
N LEU A 225 -19.97 -4.38 -8.47
CA LEU A 225 -20.38 -5.34 -7.45
C LEU A 225 -20.89 -4.65 -6.18
N ASN A 226 -20.47 -3.45 -5.91
CA ASN A 226 -20.90 -2.69 -4.74
C ASN A 226 -22.33 -2.16 -4.90
N PRO A 227 -23.10 -2.04 -3.80
CA PRO A 227 -24.39 -1.36 -3.84
C PRO A 227 -24.20 0.11 -4.24
N PRO A 228 -25.06 0.67 -5.11
CA PRO A 228 -24.97 2.06 -5.47
C PRO A 228 -25.22 2.96 -4.24
N PRO A 229 -24.46 4.05 -4.10
CA PRO A 229 -24.68 5.00 -3.01
C PRO A 229 -26.04 5.69 -3.16
N PRO A 230 -26.68 6.06 -2.04
CA PRO A 230 -28.00 6.72 -2.04
C PRO A 230 -27.94 8.14 -2.68
N ASP A 231 -26.83 8.85 -2.50
CA ASP A 231 -26.65 10.20 -3.05
C ASP A 231 -26.17 10.14 -4.51
N PRO A 232 -26.87 10.82 -5.45
CA PRO A 232 -26.48 10.89 -6.85
C PRO A 232 -25.11 11.54 -7.08
N THR A 233 -24.72 12.51 -6.26
CA THR A 233 -23.43 13.18 -6.35
C THR A 233 -22.30 12.21 -5.98
N GLN A 234 -22.47 11.47 -4.89
CA GLN A 234 -21.54 10.42 -4.48
C GLN A 234 -21.43 9.31 -5.54
N ALA A 235 -22.55 8.94 -6.17
CA ALA A 235 -22.55 7.95 -7.26
C ALA A 235 -21.70 8.40 -8.45
N LYS A 236 -21.80 9.68 -8.87
CA LYS A 236 -20.98 10.25 -9.95
C LYS A 236 -19.50 10.28 -9.59
N VAL A 237 -19.16 10.73 -8.39
CA VAL A 237 -17.77 10.74 -7.90
C VAL A 237 -17.19 9.33 -7.93
N MET A 238 -17.91 8.33 -7.40
CA MET A 238 -17.45 6.95 -7.41
C MET A 238 -17.25 6.40 -8.83
N GLN A 239 -18.10 6.75 -9.79
CA GLN A 239 -17.94 6.33 -11.19
C GLN A 239 -16.68 6.92 -11.84
N PHE A 240 -16.29 8.12 -11.46
CA PHE A 240 -15.09 8.78 -11.98
C PHE A 240 -13.79 8.25 -11.35
N LEU A 241 -13.86 7.74 -10.13
CA LEU A 241 -12.70 7.31 -9.35
C LEU A 241 -11.79 6.31 -10.09
N PRO A 242 -12.29 5.25 -10.76
CA PRO A 242 -11.43 4.32 -11.50
C PRO A 242 -10.62 5.01 -12.61
N ILE A 243 -11.23 5.96 -13.30
CA ILE A 243 -10.56 6.72 -14.37
C ILE A 243 -9.46 7.59 -13.79
N PHE A 244 -9.78 8.33 -12.72
CA PHE A 244 -8.83 9.17 -12.01
C PHE A 244 -7.62 8.37 -11.49
N PHE A 245 -7.87 7.25 -10.80
CA PHE A 245 -6.79 6.40 -10.32
C PHE A 245 -5.99 5.77 -11.45
N THR A 246 -6.62 5.35 -12.55
CA THR A 246 -5.89 4.85 -13.72
C THR A 246 -4.90 5.90 -14.23
N ALA A 247 -5.35 7.15 -14.41
CA ALA A 247 -4.49 8.23 -14.86
C ALA A 247 -3.36 8.55 -13.87
N LEU A 248 -3.67 8.55 -12.57
CA LEU A 248 -2.70 8.77 -11.51
C LEU A 248 -1.60 7.69 -11.52
N PHE A 249 -1.98 6.43 -11.66
CA PHE A 249 -1.07 5.28 -11.57
C PHE A 249 -0.26 5.00 -12.85
N LEU A 250 -0.47 5.76 -13.93
CA LEU A 250 0.36 5.65 -15.16
C LEU A 250 1.85 5.89 -14.88
N ASN A 251 2.18 6.70 -13.89
CA ASN A 251 3.56 7.06 -13.56
C ASN A 251 4.09 6.36 -12.31
N PHE A 252 3.33 5.44 -11.72
CA PHE A 252 3.74 4.70 -10.54
C PHE A 252 4.56 3.45 -10.89
N PRO A 253 5.44 2.98 -9.96
CA PRO A 253 6.19 1.75 -10.14
C PRO A 253 5.31 0.53 -10.43
N SER A 254 5.74 -0.29 -11.39
CA SER A 254 5.00 -1.49 -11.83
C SER A 254 4.70 -2.46 -10.69
N GLY A 255 5.61 -2.60 -9.71
CA GLY A 255 5.41 -3.45 -8.53
C GLY A 255 4.21 -3.02 -7.68
N LEU A 256 4.01 -1.71 -7.51
CA LEU A 256 2.87 -1.18 -6.77
C LEU A 256 1.56 -1.37 -7.53
N VAL A 257 1.58 -1.12 -8.84
CA VAL A 257 0.40 -1.32 -9.69
C VAL A 257 0.04 -2.81 -9.77
N LEU A 258 1.04 -3.70 -9.85
CA LEU A 258 0.85 -5.15 -9.78
C LEU A 258 0.15 -5.57 -8.49
N TYR A 259 0.65 -5.09 -7.33
CA TYR A 259 -0.02 -5.32 -6.06
C TYR A 259 -1.49 -4.92 -6.12
N TRP A 260 -1.80 -3.74 -6.67
CA TRP A 260 -3.17 -3.24 -6.75
C TRP A 260 -4.07 -4.11 -7.65
N VAL A 261 -3.58 -4.49 -8.83
CA VAL A 261 -4.30 -5.38 -9.76
C VAL A 261 -4.64 -6.71 -9.08
N VAL A 262 -3.65 -7.34 -8.44
CA VAL A 262 -3.84 -8.62 -7.73
C VAL A 262 -4.82 -8.44 -6.56
N ASN A 263 -4.66 -7.40 -5.76
CA ASN A 263 -5.53 -7.10 -4.63
C ASN A 263 -6.99 -6.90 -5.06
N ASN A 264 -7.24 -6.14 -6.14
CA ASN A 264 -8.59 -5.94 -6.68
C ASN A 264 -9.17 -7.23 -7.25
N THR A 265 -8.38 -7.98 -8.01
CA THR A 265 -8.82 -9.26 -8.59
C THR A 265 -9.25 -10.25 -7.51
N LEU A 266 -8.45 -10.41 -6.47
CA LEU A 266 -8.79 -11.26 -5.33
C LEU A 266 -10.03 -10.75 -4.57
N SER A 267 -10.19 -9.41 -4.45
CA SER A 267 -11.38 -8.80 -3.84
C SER A 267 -12.63 -9.09 -4.65
N ILE A 268 -12.58 -8.98 -5.97
CA ILE A 268 -13.69 -9.28 -6.89
C ILE A 268 -14.09 -10.75 -6.75
N LEU A 269 -13.12 -11.66 -6.79
CA LEU A 269 -13.39 -13.10 -6.65
C LEU A 269 -14.03 -13.43 -5.30
N GLN A 270 -13.48 -12.90 -4.21
CA GLN A 270 -13.98 -13.09 -2.86
C GLN A 270 -15.40 -12.52 -2.71
N GLN A 271 -15.63 -11.30 -3.17
CA GLN A 271 -16.92 -10.62 -3.12
C GLN A 271 -17.97 -11.38 -3.93
N TRP A 272 -17.64 -11.76 -5.17
CA TRP A 272 -18.55 -12.52 -6.04
C TRP A 272 -18.96 -13.84 -5.41
N PHE A 273 -18.00 -14.59 -4.86
CA PHE A 273 -18.27 -15.87 -4.21
C PHE A 273 -19.18 -15.73 -2.99
N ILE A 274 -18.93 -14.74 -2.14
CA ILE A 274 -19.74 -14.50 -0.93
C ILE A 274 -21.13 -14.01 -1.30
N MET A 275 -21.24 -13.08 -2.25
CA MET A 275 -22.54 -12.57 -2.70
C MET A 275 -23.43 -13.67 -3.30
N ARG A 276 -22.83 -14.59 -4.08
CA ARG A 276 -23.53 -15.73 -4.64
C ARG A 276 -24.06 -16.66 -3.54
N ARG A 277 -23.26 -16.94 -2.51
CA ARG A 277 -23.72 -17.75 -1.36
C ARG A 277 -24.88 -17.09 -0.62
N VAL A 278 -24.75 -15.81 -0.29
CA VAL A 278 -25.82 -15.07 0.40
C VAL A 278 -27.11 -15.04 -0.42
N SER A 279 -27.03 -14.86 -1.73
CA SER A 279 -28.24 -14.88 -2.59
C SER A 279 -28.95 -16.24 -2.59
N LEU A 280 -28.21 -17.34 -2.56
CA LEU A 280 -28.73 -18.69 -2.48
C LEU A 280 -29.42 -18.96 -1.11
N GLU A 281 -28.78 -18.57 -0.02
CA GLU A 281 -29.31 -18.69 1.34
C GLU A 281 -30.65 -17.93 1.49
N LEU A 282 -30.75 -16.73 0.92
CA LEU A 282 -31.98 -15.93 0.95
C LEU A 282 -33.08 -16.48 0.06
N SER A 283 -32.73 -17.11 -1.07
CA SER A 283 -33.72 -17.76 -1.93
C SER A 283 -34.36 -19.02 -1.28
N GLN A 284 -33.56 -19.75 -0.49
CA GLN A 284 -34.04 -20.91 0.27
C GLN A 284 -34.93 -20.53 1.45
N LYS A 285 -34.68 -19.38 2.11
CA LYS A 285 -35.56 -18.88 3.20
C LYS A 285 -36.92 -18.34 2.75
N LYS A 286 -37.08 -18.05 1.46
CA LYS A 286 -38.34 -17.58 0.89
C LYS A 286 -39.24 -18.70 0.38
N ARG A 287 -38.73 -19.92 0.31
CA ARG A 287 -39.49 -21.15 0.06
C ARG A 287 -39.90 -21.79 1.37
#